data_caa439fb01652697795a045fc5f455b6
#
_entry.id   caa439fb01652697795a045fc5f455b6
#
_cell.length_a   1.000
_cell.length_b   1.000
_cell.length_c   1.000
_cell.angle_alpha   90.00
_cell.angle_beta   90.00
_cell.angle_gamma   90.00
#
_symmetry.space_group_name_H-M   'P 1'
#
loop_
_entity.id
_entity.type
_entity.pdbx_description
1 polymer ?
#
loop_
_entity_poly.entity_id
_entity_poly.type
_entity_poly.pdbx_seq_one_letter_code
_entity_poly.pdbx_strand_id
1 'polypeptide(L)'
;MKTLAVMNQKGGIGKTMTAATIAYLLGEEHGKKVLLIDADQQGNISMLYDSFEPTGIGMSELLEDHQSTGGTYSTEELIQKTPYENVDIIPANGYLMRTNMKLLSESENQVTRFAEAIEEVRQQYDYCIADCGLLMDMTVINVLAGTDLVILPVKVGGFEIEAITQMEEQLEDLRKFNENIRMKVLMTMRQKNQTSMQVEQWLHESYNEDFFNTVVRRSIVAEKSTIERVPLPKFSKNCIVTQDYRDVTTELLEEMKR
;
A
#
# COMPACT_ATOMS: atom_id res chain seq x y z
N MET A 1 -9.48 12.33 4.60
CA MET A 1 -8.86 11.11 4.02
C MET A 1 -7.76 10.61 4.94
N LYS A 2 -7.68 9.31 5.19
CA LYS A 2 -6.55 8.65 5.87
C LYS A 2 -5.68 7.96 4.85
N THR A 3 -4.36 8.16 4.92
CA THR A 3 -3.40 7.60 3.94
C THR A 3 -2.67 6.40 4.53
N LEU A 4 -2.73 5.28 3.83
CA LEU A 4 -2.13 4.00 4.21
C LEU A 4 -1.11 3.60 3.15
N ALA A 5 0.07 3.12 3.53
CA ALA A 5 1.02 2.52 2.62
C ALA A 5 1.26 1.05 2.98
N VAL A 6 1.26 0.18 1.99
CA VAL A 6 1.66 -1.23 2.18
C VAL A 6 3.08 -1.38 1.65
N MET A 7 4.04 -1.50 2.57
CA MET A 7 5.46 -1.48 2.24
C MET A 7 6.23 -2.58 2.93
N ASN A 8 7.17 -3.18 2.24
CA ASN A 8 8.30 -3.95 2.75
C ASN A 8 9.27 -4.21 1.59
N GLN A 9 10.56 -4.16 1.85
CA GLN A 9 11.62 -4.36 0.84
C GLN A 9 11.81 -5.83 0.44
N LYS A 10 11.05 -6.77 1.03
CA LYS A 10 11.07 -8.18 0.64
C LYS A 10 10.03 -8.49 -0.43
N GLY A 11 10.43 -9.28 -1.42
CA GLY A 11 9.53 -9.77 -2.47
C GLY A 11 8.69 -10.96 -2.01
N GLY A 12 7.50 -11.13 -2.61
CA GLY A 12 6.68 -12.32 -2.43
C GLY A 12 6.10 -12.51 -1.02
N ILE A 13 5.86 -11.41 -0.31
CA ILE A 13 5.27 -11.40 1.04
C ILE A 13 3.82 -10.91 1.08
N GLY A 14 3.23 -10.59 -0.08
CA GLY A 14 1.81 -10.23 -0.20
C GLY A 14 1.50 -8.74 -0.10
N LYS A 15 2.42 -7.81 -0.38
CA LYS A 15 2.15 -6.36 -0.40
C LYS A 15 0.94 -6.02 -1.28
N THR A 16 1.07 -6.24 -2.58
CA THR A 16 0.01 -5.95 -3.56
C THR A 16 -1.31 -6.65 -3.22
N MET A 17 -1.25 -7.93 -2.77
CA MET A 17 -2.44 -8.65 -2.33
C MET A 17 -3.11 -7.97 -1.13
N THR A 18 -2.32 -7.49 -0.17
CA THR A 18 -2.82 -6.78 1.02
C THR A 18 -3.45 -5.46 0.63
N ALA A 19 -2.75 -4.62 -0.14
CA ALA A 19 -3.27 -3.33 -0.59
C ALA A 19 -4.55 -3.50 -1.41
N ALA A 20 -4.53 -4.37 -2.42
CA ALA A 20 -5.67 -4.63 -3.30
C ALA A 20 -6.88 -5.18 -2.52
N THR A 21 -6.66 -6.12 -1.60
CA THR A 21 -7.76 -6.73 -0.88
C THR A 21 -8.40 -5.77 0.12
N ILE A 22 -7.60 -4.98 0.86
CA ILE A 22 -8.11 -3.97 1.79
C ILE A 22 -8.87 -2.88 1.03
N ALA A 23 -8.33 -2.38 -0.09
CA ALA A 23 -9.01 -1.37 -0.92
C ALA A 23 -10.37 -1.86 -1.41
N TYR A 24 -10.43 -3.09 -1.93
CA TYR A 24 -11.69 -3.71 -2.38
C TYR A 24 -12.70 -3.82 -1.22
N LEU A 25 -12.28 -4.34 -0.06
CA LEU A 25 -13.17 -4.53 1.09
C LEU A 25 -13.70 -3.20 1.62
N LEU A 26 -12.84 -2.19 1.73
CA LEU A 26 -13.27 -0.85 2.15
C LEU A 26 -14.29 -0.24 1.17
N GLY A 27 -14.06 -0.36 -0.14
CA GLY A 27 -14.96 0.16 -1.16
C GLY A 27 -16.27 -0.61 -1.24
N GLU A 28 -16.19 -1.89 -1.55
CA GLU A 28 -17.35 -2.73 -1.90
C GLU A 28 -18.13 -3.27 -0.69
N GLU A 29 -17.46 -3.55 0.44
CA GLU A 29 -18.14 -4.13 1.61
C GLU A 29 -18.42 -3.10 2.71
N HIS A 30 -17.60 -2.04 2.83
CA HIS A 30 -17.78 -0.99 3.83
C HIS A 30 -18.28 0.35 3.27
N GLY A 31 -18.48 0.48 1.97
CA GLY A 31 -19.00 1.68 1.30
C GLY A 31 -18.11 2.93 1.49
N LYS A 32 -16.79 2.73 1.68
CA LYS A 32 -15.81 3.81 1.83
C LYS A 32 -15.29 4.23 0.46
N LYS A 33 -15.13 5.53 0.26
CA LYS A 33 -14.47 6.03 -0.94
C LYS A 33 -12.96 5.86 -0.82
N VAL A 34 -12.37 5.07 -1.70
CA VAL A 34 -10.95 4.69 -1.67
C VAL A 34 -10.24 5.20 -2.91
N LEU A 35 -9.14 5.91 -2.72
CA LEU A 35 -8.16 6.22 -3.75
C LEU A 35 -7.00 5.22 -3.63
N LEU A 36 -6.84 4.38 -4.61
CA LEU A 36 -5.73 3.43 -4.70
C LEU A 36 -4.55 4.07 -5.44
N ILE A 37 -3.35 3.87 -4.95
CA ILE A 37 -2.10 4.37 -5.55
C ILE A 37 -1.20 3.20 -5.87
N ASP A 38 -0.75 3.11 -7.12
CA ASP A 38 0.28 2.14 -7.51
C ASP A 38 1.65 2.82 -7.56
N ALA A 39 2.43 2.61 -6.52
CA ALA A 39 3.79 3.15 -6.38
C ALA A 39 4.88 2.10 -6.71
N ASP A 40 4.50 0.99 -7.35
CA ASP A 40 5.44 -0.01 -7.88
C ASP A 40 5.52 0.10 -9.41
N GLN A 41 6.72 0.33 -9.94
CA GLN A 41 6.97 0.36 -11.39
C GLN A 41 6.50 -0.91 -12.13
N GLN A 42 6.27 -2.02 -11.42
CA GLN A 42 5.74 -3.24 -12.01
C GLN A 42 4.24 -3.15 -12.35
N GLY A 43 3.50 -2.20 -11.80
CA GLY A 43 2.09 -1.96 -12.11
C GLY A 43 1.15 -3.10 -11.69
N ASN A 44 1.53 -3.90 -10.70
CA ASN A 44 0.79 -5.11 -10.36
C ASN A 44 -0.62 -4.82 -9.84
N ILE A 45 -0.79 -3.82 -8.99
CA ILE A 45 -2.12 -3.47 -8.47
C ILE A 45 -2.95 -2.77 -9.54
N SER A 46 -2.33 -1.98 -10.42
CA SER A 46 -2.99 -1.37 -11.58
C SER A 46 -3.57 -2.44 -12.52
N MET A 47 -2.84 -3.56 -12.73
CA MET A 47 -3.35 -4.70 -13.52
C MET A 47 -4.52 -5.41 -12.83
N LEU A 48 -4.51 -5.53 -11.48
CA LEU A 48 -5.62 -6.13 -10.71
C LEU A 48 -6.90 -5.28 -10.78
N TYR A 49 -6.75 -3.99 -11.02
CA TYR A 49 -7.85 -3.03 -11.11
C TYR A 49 -8.17 -2.57 -12.53
N ASP A 50 -7.64 -3.30 -13.54
CA ASP A 50 -7.86 -3.07 -14.98
C ASP A 50 -7.52 -1.64 -15.44
N SER A 51 -6.44 -1.07 -14.89
CA SER A 51 -6.06 0.34 -15.11
C SER A 51 -4.60 0.50 -15.54
N PHE A 52 -3.87 -0.57 -15.85
CA PHE A 52 -2.47 -0.48 -16.23
C PHE A 52 -2.28 -0.16 -17.71
N GLU A 53 -1.70 1.01 -17.98
CA GLU A 53 -1.25 1.42 -19.32
C GLU A 53 0.20 1.93 -19.25
N PRO A 54 1.20 1.23 -19.83
CA PRO A 54 2.60 1.60 -19.72
C PRO A 54 2.96 2.99 -20.22
N THR A 55 2.21 3.52 -21.20
CA THR A 55 2.39 4.86 -21.79
C THR A 55 1.31 5.85 -21.35
N GLY A 56 0.44 5.44 -20.46
CA GLY A 56 -0.61 6.29 -19.89
C GLY A 56 -0.08 7.27 -18.86
N ILE A 57 -0.96 8.15 -18.40
CA ILE A 57 -0.69 9.06 -17.29
C ILE A 57 -0.98 8.37 -15.96
N GLY A 58 -0.25 8.74 -14.91
CA GLY A 58 -0.42 8.14 -13.59
C GLY A 58 0.57 8.67 -12.56
N MET A 59 1.17 7.77 -11.80
CA MET A 59 2.02 8.11 -10.66
C MET A 59 3.28 8.91 -11.05
N SER A 60 3.83 8.72 -12.26
CA SER A 60 4.99 9.52 -12.71
C SER A 60 4.61 11.00 -12.89
N GLU A 61 3.47 11.31 -13.50
CA GLU A 61 2.98 12.67 -13.70
C GLU A 61 2.62 13.32 -12.37
N LEU A 62 2.05 12.58 -11.42
CA LEU A 62 1.78 13.06 -10.07
C LEU A 62 3.05 13.54 -9.36
N LEU A 63 4.17 12.87 -9.58
CA LEU A 63 5.43 13.23 -8.92
C LEU A 63 6.28 14.26 -9.69
N GLU A 64 6.21 14.32 -11.02
CA GLU A 64 7.12 15.17 -11.80
C GLU A 64 6.44 16.26 -12.63
N ASP A 65 5.15 16.18 -12.89
CA ASP A 65 4.42 17.15 -13.75
C ASP A 65 3.07 17.57 -13.14
N HIS A 66 2.97 17.58 -11.81
CA HIS A 66 1.78 18.00 -11.08
C HIS A 66 1.71 19.53 -10.94
N GLN A 67 0.51 20.09 -10.91
CA GLN A 67 0.29 21.55 -10.83
C GLN A 67 0.87 22.16 -9.55
N SER A 68 0.94 21.47 -8.43
CA SER A 68 1.58 21.95 -7.20
C SER A 68 3.08 22.26 -7.36
N THR A 69 3.73 21.63 -8.32
CA THR A 69 5.14 21.85 -8.68
C THR A 69 5.32 22.70 -9.96
N GLY A 70 4.24 23.34 -10.44
CA GLY A 70 4.23 24.12 -11.67
C GLY A 70 4.10 23.31 -12.95
N GLY A 71 3.70 22.04 -12.85
CA GLY A 71 3.43 21.15 -13.97
C GLY A 71 2.04 21.28 -14.56
N THR A 72 1.65 20.29 -15.35
CA THR A 72 0.47 20.31 -16.22
C THR A 72 -0.77 19.73 -15.55
N TYR A 73 -0.63 18.63 -14.80
CA TYR A 73 -1.75 17.82 -14.35
C TYR A 73 -2.23 18.18 -12.93
N SER A 74 -3.54 18.20 -12.72
CA SER A 74 -4.15 18.14 -11.40
C SER A 74 -4.25 16.67 -10.95
N THR A 75 -4.40 16.43 -9.64
CA THR A 75 -4.63 15.07 -9.12
C THR A 75 -5.88 14.44 -9.73
N GLU A 76 -6.95 15.22 -9.91
CA GLU A 76 -8.22 14.75 -10.48
C GLU A 76 -8.08 14.18 -11.90
N GLU A 77 -7.23 14.81 -12.74
CA GLU A 77 -6.95 14.35 -14.11
C GLU A 77 -6.17 13.03 -14.16
N LEU A 78 -5.42 12.70 -13.10
CA LEU A 78 -4.65 11.47 -12.99
C LEU A 78 -5.46 10.28 -12.43
N ILE A 79 -6.62 10.55 -11.81
CA ILE A 79 -7.49 9.53 -11.22
C ILE A 79 -8.27 8.81 -12.30
N GLN A 80 -8.21 7.49 -12.29
CA GLN A 80 -8.96 6.61 -13.17
C GLN A 80 -10.04 5.86 -12.38
N LYS A 81 -11.21 5.65 -13.01
CA LYS A 81 -12.27 4.81 -12.47
C LYS A 81 -11.91 3.34 -12.64
N THR A 82 -12.15 2.55 -11.61
CA THR A 82 -11.99 1.09 -11.68
C THR A 82 -13.33 0.39 -11.90
N PRO A 83 -13.36 -0.90 -12.26
CA PRO A 83 -14.57 -1.69 -12.34
C PRO A 83 -15.27 -1.94 -10.98
N TYR A 84 -14.66 -1.51 -9.87
CA TYR A 84 -15.14 -1.77 -8.52
C TYR A 84 -15.71 -0.51 -7.88
N GLU A 85 -16.88 -0.65 -7.27
CA GLU A 85 -17.60 0.47 -6.69
C GLU A 85 -16.78 1.11 -5.55
N ASN A 86 -16.79 2.44 -5.51
CA ASN A 86 -16.09 3.26 -4.52
C ASN A 86 -14.56 3.11 -4.49
N VAL A 87 -13.94 2.50 -5.50
CA VAL A 87 -12.48 2.41 -5.62
C VAL A 87 -12.03 3.05 -6.92
N ASP A 88 -11.31 4.16 -6.81
CA ASP A 88 -10.62 4.82 -7.92
C ASP A 88 -9.11 4.59 -7.78
N ILE A 89 -8.34 4.80 -8.85
CA ILE A 89 -6.89 4.53 -8.84
C ILE A 89 -6.09 5.62 -9.56
N ILE A 90 -4.91 5.94 -9.02
CA ILE A 90 -3.82 6.54 -9.78
C ILE A 90 -2.84 5.40 -10.10
N PRO A 91 -2.78 4.96 -11.36
CA PRO A 91 -2.01 3.78 -11.73
C PRO A 91 -0.52 4.06 -11.83
N ALA A 92 0.29 3.03 -11.71
CA ALA A 92 1.67 3.07 -12.18
C ALA A 92 1.72 3.14 -13.72
N ASN A 93 2.84 3.68 -14.22
CA ASN A 93 3.15 3.64 -15.64
C ASN A 93 4.63 3.31 -15.89
N GLY A 94 5.02 3.14 -17.14
CA GLY A 94 6.38 2.77 -17.54
C GLY A 94 7.45 3.85 -17.29
N TYR A 95 7.06 5.02 -16.81
CA TYR A 95 7.98 6.17 -16.64
C TYR A 95 8.51 6.31 -15.21
N LEU A 96 7.98 5.58 -14.21
CA LEU A 96 8.36 5.70 -12.79
C LEU A 96 9.88 5.56 -12.55
N MET A 97 10.55 4.68 -13.29
CA MET A 97 12.01 4.56 -13.19
C MET A 97 12.72 5.88 -13.56
N ARG A 98 12.29 6.52 -14.66
CA ARG A 98 12.83 7.80 -15.10
C ARG A 98 12.49 8.90 -14.10
N THR A 99 11.26 8.91 -13.58
CA THR A 99 10.81 9.83 -12.54
C THR A 99 11.68 9.75 -11.30
N ASN A 100 11.97 8.55 -10.81
CA ASN A 100 12.88 8.34 -9.68
C ASN A 100 14.28 8.94 -9.93
N MET A 101 14.84 8.72 -11.11
CA MET A 101 16.16 9.28 -11.48
C MET A 101 16.11 10.81 -11.55
N LYS A 102 15.05 11.40 -12.10
CA LYS A 102 14.87 12.84 -12.18
C LYS A 102 14.77 13.46 -10.78
N LEU A 103 13.90 12.93 -9.92
CA LEU A 103 13.74 13.39 -8.56
C LEU A 103 15.04 13.35 -7.75
N LEU A 104 15.85 12.31 -7.89
CA LEU A 104 17.17 12.22 -7.25
C LEU A 104 18.16 13.30 -7.72
N SER A 105 17.99 13.86 -8.92
CA SER A 105 18.87 14.89 -9.48
C SER A 105 18.43 16.31 -9.13
N GLU A 106 17.23 16.52 -8.64
CA GLU A 106 16.69 17.82 -8.26
C GLU A 106 17.15 18.22 -6.84
N SER A 107 17.24 19.51 -6.57
CA SER A 107 17.81 20.04 -5.32
C SER A 107 16.79 20.45 -4.26
N GLU A 108 15.49 20.58 -4.60
CA GLU A 108 14.47 21.11 -3.69
C GLU A 108 13.15 20.35 -3.74
N ASN A 109 12.46 20.25 -2.59
CA ASN A 109 11.07 19.77 -2.39
C ASN A 109 10.69 18.44 -3.04
N GLN A 110 11.59 17.44 -2.99
CA GLN A 110 11.40 16.18 -3.71
C GLN A 110 10.56 15.16 -2.94
N VAL A 111 10.42 15.33 -1.62
CA VAL A 111 9.87 14.31 -0.71
C VAL A 111 8.40 14.56 -0.38
N THR A 112 7.87 15.77 -0.59
CA THR A 112 6.50 16.15 -0.20
C THR A 112 5.51 16.17 -1.36
N ARG A 113 5.94 15.91 -2.59
CA ARG A 113 5.11 16.04 -3.80
C ARG A 113 3.85 15.19 -3.77
N PHE A 114 3.97 13.96 -3.31
CA PHE A 114 2.81 13.09 -3.14
C PHE A 114 1.81 13.67 -2.13
N ALA A 115 2.29 14.09 -0.96
CA ALA A 115 1.43 14.66 0.08
C ALA A 115 0.71 15.92 -0.39
N GLU A 116 1.40 16.79 -1.12
CA GLU A 116 0.84 18.01 -1.70
C GLU A 116 -0.21 17.70 -2.77
N ALA A 117 0.07 16.76 -3.66
CA ALA A 117 -0.85 16.36 -4.71
C ALA A 117 -2.14 15.74 -4.17
N ILE A 118 -2.07 14.79 -3.24
CA ILE A 118 -3.27 14.13 -2.69
C ILE A 118 -4.11 15.04 -1.80
N GLU A 119 -3.57 16.16 -1.32
CA GLU A 119 -4.33 17.15 -0.55
C GLU A 119 -5.48 17.75 -1.39
N GLU A 120 -5.32 17.91 -2.72
CA GLU A 120 -6.36 18.41 -3.62
C GLU A 120 -7.65 17.60 -3.58
N VAL A 121 -7.52 16.28 -3.41
CA VAL A 121 -8.66 15.35 -3.44
C VAL A 121 -9.05 14.82 -2.06
N ARG A 122 -8.43 15.34 -1.00
CA ARG A 122 -8.59 14.85 0.39
C ARG A 122 -10.05 14.79 0.86
N GLN A 123 -10.89 15.71 0.40
CA GLN A 123 -12.30 15.76 0.77
C GLN A 123 -13.18 14.79 -0.02
N GLN A 124 -12.65 14.20 -1.09
CA GLN A 124 -13.40 13.30 -1.97
C GLN A 124 -13.34 11.85 -1.55
N TYR A 125 -12.30 11.46 -0.78
CA TYR A 125 -12.03 10.09 -0.37
C TYR A 125 -11.96 9.93 1.15
N ASP A 126 -12.36 8.76 1.65
CA ASP A 126 -12.20 8.37 3.06
C ASP A 126 -10.77 7.85 3.31
N TYR A 127 -10.25 7.05 2.36
CA TYR A 127 -8.94 6.40 2.44
C TYR A 127 -8.15 6.59 1.15
N CYS A 128 -6.84 6.74 1.30
CA CYS A 128 -5.85 6.56 0.24
C CYS A 128 -4.99 5.34 0.60
N ILE A 129 -4.85 4.37 -0.31
CA ILE A 129 -4.06 3.15 -0.08
C ILE A 129 -3.00 3.04 -1.16
N ALA A 130 -1.72 3.04 -0.75
CA ALA A 130 -0.60 2.92 -1.67
C ALA A 130 0.02 1.51 -1.61
N ASP A 131 0.14 0.86 -2.76
CA ASP A 131 0.97 -0.34 -2.95
C ASP A 131 2.38 0.08 -3.33
N CYS A 132 3.34 -0.15 -2.43
CA CYS A 132 4.72 0.28 -2.61
C CYS A 132 5.57 -0.82 -3.25
N GLY A 133 6.53 -0.40 -4.09
CA GLY A 133 7.52 -1.28 -4.68
C GLY A 133 8.48 -1.91 -3.65
N LEU A 134 9.50 -2.60 -4.14
CA LEU A 134 10.51 -3.26 -3.27
C LEU A 134 11.59 -2.30 -2.80
N LEU A 135 11.88 -1.26 -3.57
CA LEU A 135 12.98 -0.34 -3.30
C LEU A 135 12.49 0.87 -2.52
N MET A 136 13.32 1.37 -1.63
CA MET A 136 13.14 2.68 -0.99
C MET A 136 13.62 3.77 -1.95
N ASP A 137 12.97 3.88 -3.11
CA ASP A 137 13.24 4.90 -4.11
C ASP A 137 12.43 6.18 -3.86
N MET A 138 12.61 7.20 -4.69
CA MET A 138 11.95 8.50 -4.50
C MET A 138 10.42 8.41 -4.57
N THR A 139 9.87 7.50 -5.35
CA THR A 139 8.41 7.25 -5.39
C THR A 139 7.93 6.76 -4.03
N VAL A 140 8.56 5.73 -3.48
CA VAL A 140 8.20 5.15 -2.17
C VAL A 140 8.45 6.15 -1.04
N ILE A 141 9.56 6.87 -1.05
CA ILE A 141 9.87 7.92 -0.06
C ILE A 141 8.78 8.99 -0.04
N ASN A 142 8.34 9.47 -1.20
CA ASN A 142 7.25 10.44 -1.34
C ASN A 142 5.93 9.92 -0.75
N VAL A 143 5.57 8.69 -1.07
CA VAL A 143 4.35 8.04 -0.55
C VAL A 143 4.43 7.94 0.98
N LEU A 144 5.54 7.44 1.52
CA LEU A 144 5.70 7.29 2.97
C LEU A 144 5.68 8.63 3.71
N ALA A 145 6.26 9.68 3.13
CA ALA A 145 6.22 11.02 3.72
C ALA A 145 4.79 11.58 3.83
N GLY A 146 3.85 11.14 2.97
CA GLY A 146 2.43 11.50 3.02
C GLY A 146 1.52 10.48 3.71
N THR A 147 2.07 9.47 4.37
CA THR A 147 1.33 8.32 4.93
C THR A 147 1.05 8.47 6.43
N ASP A 148 -0.18 8.19 6.87
CA ASP A 148 -0.56 8.15 8.29
C ASP A 148 -0.15 6.81 8.94
N LEU A 149 -0.29 5.68 8.22
CA LEU A 149 0.00 4.34 8.73
C LEU A 149 0.64 3.46 7.65
N VAL A 150 1.81 2.94 7.94
CA VAL A 150 2.47 1.90 7.14
C VAL A 150 2.01 0.53 7.63
N ILE A 151 1.38 -0.24 6.75
CA ILE A 151 1.14 -1.66 6.96
C ILE A 151 2.38 -2.39 6.45
N LEU A 152 3.08 -3.09 7.35
CA LEU A 152 4.28 -3.86 7.03
C LEU A 152 3.95 -5.35 6.98
N PRO A 153 3.66 -5.94 5.81
CA PRO A 153 3.49 -7.38 5.70
C PRO A 153 4.79 -8.10 6.00
N VAL A 154 4.75 -9.13 6.84
CA VAL A 154 5.88 -10.01 7.12
C VAL A 154 5.47 -11.47 6.93
N LYS A 155 6.38 -12.28 6.39
CA LYS A 155 6.17 -13.71 6.18
C LYS A 155 7.27 -14.46 6.91
N VAL A 156 6.92 -15.55 7.61
CA VAL A 156 7.91 -16.40 8.28
C VAL A 156 8.97 -16.91 7.31
N GLY A 157 10.23 -16.62 7.59
CA GLY A 157 11.38 -16.95 6.74
C GLY A 157 12.74 -16.71 7.40
N GLY A 158 12.77 -16.34 8.69
CA GLY A 158 13.98 -16.17 9.49
C GLY A 158 14.64 -14.79 9.39
N PHE A 159 14.00 -13.82 8.72
CA PHE A 159 14.50 -12.44 8.55
C PHE A 159 13.41 -11.40 8.85
N GLU A 160 12.43 -11.75 9.69
CA GLU A 160 11.31 -10.88 10.03
C GLU A 160 11.78 -9.70 10.86
N ILE A 161 12.65 -9.97 11.85
CA ILE A 161 13.19 -8.98 12.77
C ILE A 161 13.94 -7.91 11.99
N GLU A 162 14.87 -8.32 11.13
CA GLU A 162 15.68 -7.39 10.33
C GLU A 162 14.79 -6.54 9.42
N ALA A 163 13.74 -7.09 8.86
CA ALA A 163 12.81 -6.34 7.99
C ALA A 163 12.02 -5.29 8.78
N ILE A 164 11.61 -5.61 10.01
CA ILE A 164 10.87 -4.68 10.86
C ILE A 164 11.83 -3.59 11.36
N THR A 165 12.99 -3.95 11.93
CA THR A 165 13.99 -2.99 12.40
C THR A 165 14.45 -2.03 11.29
N GLN A 166 14.71 -2.56 10.10
CA GLN A 166 15.09 -1.73 8.97
C GLN A 166 13.98 -0.72 8.58
N MET A 167 12.72 -1.14 8.62
CA MET A 167 11.62 -0.23 8.36
C MET A 167 11.47 0.82 9.45
N GLU A 168 11.62 0.45 10.73
CA GLU A 168 11.60 1.39 11.85
C GLU A 168 12.66 2.48 11.70
N GLU A 169 13.91 2.11 11.35
CA GLU A 169 15.01 3.06 11.11
C GLU A 169 14.68 4.01 9.95
N GLN A 170 14.12 3.49 8.86
CA GLN A 170 13.73 4.30 7.69
C GLN A 170 12.60 5.27 8.01
N LEU A 171 11.61 4.84 8.81
CA LEU A 171 10.51 5.71 9.23
C LEU A 171 11.01 6.80 10.21
N GLU A 172 11.98 6.50 11.06
CA GLU A 172 12.61 7.51 11.92
C GLU A 172 13.25 8.63 11.09
N ASP A 173 13.94 8.28 10.00
CA ASP A 173 14.51 9.26 9.07
C ASP A 173 13.44 10.10 8.36
N LEU A 174 12.24 9.52 8.12
CA LEU A 174 11.13 10.21 7.47
C LEU A 174 10.31 11.10 8.42
N ARG A 175 10.43 10.93 9.73
CA ARG A 175 9.71 11.75 10.73
C ARG A 175 10.01 13.24 10.65
N LYS A 176 11.15 13.64 10.09
CA LYS A 176 11.45 15.05 9.78
C LYS A 176 10.49 15.67 8.73
N PHE A 177 9.82 14.86 7.91
CA PHE A 177 8.82 15.28 6.91
C PHE A 177 7.40 14.99 7.36
N ASN A 178 7.21 13.93 8.17
CA ASN A 178 5.92 13.48 8.68
C ASN A 178 6.08 12.92 10.11
N GLU A 179 5.94 13.78 11.11
CA GLU A 179 6.14 13.44 12.53
C GLU A 179 5.19 12.34 13.03
N ASN A 180 4.03 12.19 12.39
CA ASN A 180 2.95 11.32 12.85
C ASN A 180 2.91 9.96 12.14
N ILE A 181 3.90 9.66 11.27
CA ILE A 181 3.93 8.38 10.56
C ILE A 181 4.05 7.21 11.57
N ARG A 182 3.12 6.27 11.47
CA ARG A 182 3.10 5.06 12.29
C ARG A 182 3.29 3.83 11.44
N MET A 183 3.64 2.71 12.07
CA MET A 183 3.75 1.42 11.42
C MET A 183 2.96 0.38 12.20
N LYS A 184 2.36 -0.58 11.47
CA LYS A 184 1.73 -1.76 12.06
C LYS A 184 2.09 -3.01 11.27
N VAL A 185 2.61 -4.00 11.96
CA VAL A 185 3.09 -5.25 11.35
C VAL A 185 1.91 -6.18 11.08
N LEU A 186 1.84 -6.76 9.88
CA LEU A 186 0.85 -7.76 9.49
C LEU A 186 1.54 -9.07 9.11
N MET A 187 1.34 -10.12 9.89
CA MET A 187 1.82 -11.45 9.51
C MET A 187 1.01 -12.02 8.35
N THR A 188 1.69 -12.33 7.25
CA THR A 188 1.07 -12.88 6.03
C THR A 188 1.57 -14.29 5.73
N MET A 189 0.82 -15.01 4.90
CA MET A 189 1.16 -16.38 4.45
C MET A 189 1.47 -17.34 5.61
N ARG A 190 0.82 -17.14 6.75
CA ARG A 190 0.96 -17.96 7.93
C ARG A 190 0.66 -19.42 7.60
N GLN A 191 1.58 -20.31 7.94
CA GLN A 191 1.44 -21.76 7.76
C GLN A 191 1.01 -22.44 9.06
N LYS A 192 0.31 -23.56 8.93
CA LYS A 192 -0.14 -24.35 10.09
C LYS A 192 1.00 -25.26 10.58
N ASN A 193 2.08 -24.67 11.12
CA ASN A 193 3.22 -25.37 11.69
C ASN A 193 3.74 -24.66 12.94
N GLN A 194 4.58 -25.36 13.72
CA GLN A 194 5.08 -24.88 15.00
C GLN A 194 5.93 -23.60 14.86
N THR A 195 6.77 -23.51 13.83
CA THR A 195 7.63 -22.33 13.58
C THR A 195 6.78 -21.08 13.36
N SER A 196 5.73 -21.17 12.54
CA SER A 196 4.83 -20.03 12.31
C SER A 196 4.10 -19.59 13.58
N MET A 197 3.71 -20.55 14.43
CA MET A 197 3.06 -20.23 15.73
C MET A 197 4.03 -19.54 16.68
N GLN A 198 5.28 -19.96 16.74
CA GLN A 198 6.30 -19.33 17.60
C GLN A 198 6.62 -17.92 17.15
N VAL A 199 6.75 -17.69 15.85
CA VAL A 199 6.99 -16.34 15.29
C VAL A 199 5.78 -15.43 15.53
N GLU A 200 4.56 -15.92 15.32
CA GLU A 200 3.33 -15.20 15.61
C GLU A 200 3.26 -14.77 17.09
N GLN A 201 3.53 -15.69 18.02
CA GLN A 201 3.56 -15.39 19.45
C GLN A 201 4.64 -14.33 19.77
N TRP A 202 5.83 -14.50 19.22
CA TRP A 202 6.92 -13.55 19.42
C TRP A 202 6.56 -12.15 18.89
N LEU A 203 5.93 -12.03 17.71
CA LEU A 203 5.47 -10.77 17.16
C LEU A 203 4.44 -10.10 18.08
N HIS A 204 3.48 -10.86 18.62
CA HIS A 204 2.51 -10.34 19.59
C HIS A 204 3.18 -9.82 20.87
N GLU A 205 4.15 -10.56 21.41
CA GLU A 205 4.85 -10.17 22.63
C GLU A 205 5.77 -8.95 22.44
N SER A 206 6.40 -8.82 21.24
CA SER A 206 7.38 -7.78 20.96
C SER A 206 6.75 -6.47 20.46
N TYR A 207 5.69 -6.55 19.66
CA TYR A 207 5.08 -5.39 18.99
C TYR A 207 3.69 -5.02 19.51
N ASN A 208 3.04 -5.88 20.28
CA ASN A 208 1.76 -5.62 20.96
C ASN A 208 0.76 -4.81 20.10
N GLU A 209 0.57 -3.51 20.41
CA GLU A 209 -0.37 -2.64 19.67
C GLU A 209 0.06 -2.38 18.22
N ASP A 210 1.34 -2.46 17.91
CA ASP A 210 1.90 -2.28 16.57
C ASP A 210 1.92 -3.58 15.73
N PHE A 211 1.22 -4.62 16.19
CA PHE A 211 0.97 -5.86 15.46
C PHE A 211 -0.53 -6.10 15.30
N PHE A 212 -0.97 -6.49 14.10
CA PHE A 212 -2.37 -6.89 13.90
C PHE A 212 -2.68 -8.18 14.67
N ASN A 213 -3.80 -8.22 15.37
CA ASN A 213 -4.26 -9.45 16.05
C ASN A 213 -4.59 -10.55 15.05
N THR A 214 -5.12 -10.16 13.89
CA THR A 214 -5.41 -11.08 12.80
C THR A 214 -4.17 -11.34 11.95
N VAL A 215 -3.91 -12.61 11.65
CA VAL A 215 -2.86 -13.04 10.73
C VAL A 215 -3.47 -13.58 9.43
N VAL A 216 -2.84 -13.29 8.30
CA VAL A 216 -3.30 -13.76 6.98
C VAL A 216 -2.68 -15.10 6.67
N ARG A 217 -3.52 -16.13 6.52
CA ARG A 217 -3.08 -17.51 6.23
C ARG A 217 -2.60 -17.66 4.77
N ARG A 218 -1.71 -18.62 4.55
CA ARG A 218 -1.29 -18.98 3.19
C ARG A 218 -2.43 -19.67 2.45
N SER A 219 -2.66 -19.28 1.19
CA SER A 219 -3.68 -19.91 0.34
C SER A 219 -3.31 -19.87 -1.14
N ILE A 220 -3.49 -21.02 -1.80
CA ILE A 220 -3.37 -21.13 -3.27
C ILE A 220 -4.46 -20.29 -3.97
N VAL A 221 -5.58 -20.02 -3.31
CA VAL A 221 -6.67 -19.20 -3.86
C VAL A 221 -6.20 -17.75 -4.08
N ALA A 222 -5.40 -17.22 -3.16
CA ALA A 222 -4.79 -15.90 -3.31
C ALA A 222 -3.81 -15.85 -4.51
N GLU A 223 -2.99 -16.88 -4.69
CA GLU A 223 -2.09 -17.00 -5.84
C GLU A 223 -2.89 -17.05 -7.17
N LYS A 224 -3.99 -17.80 -7.21
CA LYS A 224 -4.88 -17.87 -8.39
C LYS A 224 -5.56 -16.55 -8.71
N SER A 225 -6.03 -15.80 -7.71
CA SER A 225 -6.64 -14.48 -7.94
C SER A 225 -5.67 -13.50 -8.61
N THR A 226 -4.38 -13.55 -8.25
CA THR A 226 -3.33 -12.75 -8.90
C THR A 226 -3.10 -13.18 -10.36
N ILE A 227 -3.11 -14.48 -10.66
CA ILE A 227 -2.98 -15.00 -12.03
C ILE A 227 -4.17 -14.53 -12.90
N GLU A 228 -5.37 -14.58 -12.36
CA GLU A 228 -6.60 -14.13 -13.04
C GLU A 228 -6.76 -12.59 -13.06
N ARG A 229 -5.85 -11.86 -12.40
CA ARG A 229 -5.89 -10.40 -12.28
C ARG A 229 -7.20 -9.86 -11.71
N VAL A 230 -7.71 -10.50 -10.67
CA VAL A 230 -8.95 -10.14 -9.98
C VAL A 230 -8.68 -10.00 -8.48
N PRO A 231 -9.14 -8.92 -7.81
CA PRO A 231 -9.02 -8.80 -6.35
C PRO A 231 -9.58 -10.02 -5.62
N LEU A 232 -8.88 -10.50 -4.61
CA LEU A 232 -9.19 -11.76 -3.92
C LEU A 232 -10.64 -11.90 -3.45
N PRO A 233 -11.31 -10.88 -2.85
CA PRO A 233 -12.69 -11.04 -2.41
C PRO A 233 -13.69 -11.16 -3.58
N LYS A 234 -13.37 -10.55 -4.72
CA LYS A 234 -14.15 -10.72 -5.96
C LYS A 234 -13.95 -12.11 -6.55
N PHE A 235 -12.71 -12.60 -6.56
CA PHE A 235 -12.37 -13.92 -7.08
C PHE A 235 -12.96 -15.05 -6.22
N SER A 236 -12.88 -14.92 -4.90
CA SER A 236 -13.36 -15.94 -3.95
C SER A 236 -13.88 -15.32 -2.66
N LYS A 237 -15.16 -14.95 -2.66
CA LYS A 237 -15.83 -14.24 -1.56
C LYS A 237 -15.71 -14.95 -0.20
N ASN A 238 -15.75 -16.28 -0.18
CA ASN A 238 -15.87 -17.06 1.05
C ASN A 238 -14.62 -17.89 1.37
N CYS A 239 -13.49 -17.64 0.69
CA CYS A 239 -12.27 -18.37 1.05
C CYS A 239 -11.71 -17.86 2.39
N ILE A 240 -10.96 -18.74 3.04
CA ILE A 240 -10.42 -18.49 4.39
C ILE A 240 -9.56 -17.21 4.46
N VAL A 241 -8.80 -16.92 3.41
CA VAL A 241 -7.92 -15.74 3.34
C VAL A 241 -8.72 -14.46 3.08
N THR A 242 -9.82 -14.53 2.35
CA THR A 242 -10.75 -13.39 2.24
C THR A 242 -11.34 -13.04 3.60
N GLN A 243 -11.66 -14.06 4.42
CA GLN A 243 -12.14 -13.81 5.78
C GLN A 243 -11.03 -13.19 6.66
N ASP A 244 -9.80 -13.70 6.57
CA ASP A 244 -8.67 -13.10 7.29
C ASP A 244 -8.51 -11.61 6.96
N TYR A 245 -8.60 -11.24 5.69
CA TYR A 245 -8.51 -9.83 5.29
C TYR A 245 -9.73 -9.00 5.73
N ARG A 246 -10.93 -9.58 5.85
CA ARG A 246 -12.07 -8.87 6.47
C ARG A 246 -11.80 -8.53 7.91
N ASP A 247 -11.23 -9.49 8.65
CA ASP A 247 -10.89 -9.30 10.05
C ASP A 247 -9.78 -8.23 10.19
N VAL A 248 -8.72 -8.28 9.34
CA VAL A 248 -7.69 -7.24 9.24
C VAL A 248 -8.30 -5.87 8.91
N THR A 249 -9.23 -5.80 7.95
CA THR A 249 -9.89 -4.54 7.56
C THR A 249 -10.73 -3.98 8.70
N THR A 250 -11.38 -4.84 9.49
CA THR A 250 -12.13 -4.43 10.68
C THR A 250 -11.21 -3.85 11.74
N GLU A 251 -10.08 -4.51 12.05
CA GLU A 251 -9.08 -3.98 12.97
C GLU A 251 -8.51 -2.63 12.47
N LEU A 252 -8.25 -2.52 11.16
CA LEU A 252 -7.77 -1.28 10.55
C LEU A 252 -8.77 -0.14 10.71
N LEU A 253 -10.07 -0.39 10.50
CA LEU A 253 -11.12 0.60 10.67
C LEU A 253 -11.23 1.10 12.13
N GLU A 254 -10.96 0.24 13.11
CA GLU A 254 -10.89 0.61 14.53
C GLU A 254 -9.65 1.43 14.85
N GLU A 255 -8.49 1.03 14.31
CA GLU A 255 -7.22 1.75 14.43
C GLU A 255 -7.30 3.18 13.90
N MET A 256 -7.93 3.37 12.74
CA MET A 256 -8.05 4.67 12.08
C MET A 256 -9.06 5.65 12.73
N LYS A 257 -9.80 5.21 13.75
CA LYS A 257 -10.68 6.08 14.57
C LYS A 257 -9.94 6.74 15.73
N ARG A 258 -8.78 6.19 16.08
CA ARG A 258 -7.88 6.72 17.12
C ARG A 258 -7.04 7.88 16.60
#